data_89095cd2e67e4c803ef0221651e324d1
#
_entry.id   89095cd2e67e4c803ef0221651e324d1
#
_cell.length_a   1.000
_cell.length_b   1.000
_cell.length_c   1.000
_cell.angle_alpha   90.00
_cell.angle_beta   90.00
_cell.angle_gamma   90.00
#
_symmetry.space_group_name_H-M   'P 1'
#
loop_
_entity.id
_entity.type
_entity.pdbx_description
1 polymer ?
#
loop_
_entity_poly.entity_id
_entity_poly.type
_entity_poly.pdbx_seq_one_letter_code
_entity_poly.pdbx_strand_id
1 'polypeptide(L)'
;MDKLDFKKQDKALYSGKVGRFDVLDVPAMPFLSIEGQGEPSGAVYAQAVAALYSVSYNLKFFSKQQLGRDYGVAPLEGLWWADDMNTFITREKSAWKWRMMIRQPDWFTGLQVSDARAAVIEKQGKMKEPKAERESLEKLRFGAYDEGLSVQVLHVGSYDEEGPVLEQMHHSFIPENGYKMTGLHHEIYIGDPRRVAPEKLKTILRQPVAKV
;
A
#
# COMPACT_ATOMS: atom_id res chain seq x y z
N MET A 1 -12.49 3.25 25.00
CA MET A 1 -11.62 2.27 24.30
C MET A 1 -10.79 3.03 23.29
N ASP A 2 -9.46 2.99 23.43
CA ASP A 2 -8.57 3.74 22.56
C ASP A 2 -8.57 3.12 21.15
N LYS A 3 -8.76 3.97 20.15
CA LYS A 3 -8.77 3.57 18.75
C LYS A 3 -7.33 3.41 18.25
N LEU A 4 -6.97 2.22 17.77
CA LEU A 4 -5.67 2.00 17.12
C LEU A 4 -5.54 2.91 15.89
N ASP A 5 -4.42 3.64 15.81
CA ASP A 5 -4.02 4.45 14.66
C ASP A 5 -2.58 4.05 14.28
N PHE A 6 -2.43 3.32 13.18
CA PHE A 6 -1.12 2.83 12.72
C PHE A 6 -0.10 3.94 12.51
N LYS A 7 -0.55 5.10 12.01
CA LYS A 7 0.36 6.25 11.79
C LYS A 7 0.89 6.85 13.08
N LYS A 8 0.16 6.67 14.19
CA LYS A 8 0.61 7.09 15.50
C LYS A 8 1.44 6.02 16.20
N GLN A 9 1.00 4.76 16.12
CA GLN A 9 1.69 3.63 16.76
C GLN A 9 3.07 3.41 16.13
N ASP A 10 3.14 3.35 14.80
CA ASP A 10 4.36 3.06 14.05
C ASP A 10 4.82 4.30 13.27
N LYS A 11 4.92 5.42 13.97
CA LYS A 11 5.18 6.74 13.36
C LYS A 11 6.39 6.73 12.42
N ALA A 12 7.45 5.99 12.74
CA ALA A 12 8.63 5.89 11.90
C ALA A 12 8.33 5.34 10.52
N LEU A 13 7.39 4.38 10.41
CA LEU A 13 7.02 3.74 9.13
C LEU A 13 6.13 4.63 8.26
N TYR A 14 5.39 5.57 8.86
CA TYR A 14 4.38 6.40 8.18
C TYR A 14 4.72 7.89 8.17
N SER A 15 5.98 8.24 8.45
CA SER A 15 6.45 9.63 8.40
C SER A 15 7.87 9.72 7.85
N GLY A 16 8.24 10.90 7.38
CA GLY A 16 9.57 11.19 6.87
C GLY A 16 9.76 12.70 6.71
N LYS A 17 10.92 13.09 6.18
CA LYS A 17 11.21 14.47 5.81
C LYS A 17 11.55 14.53 4.32
N VAL A 18 11.11 15.60 3.66
CA VAL A 18 11.50 15.86 2.26
C VAL A 18 13.02 16.04 2.19
N GLY A 19 13.65 15.40 1.22
CA GLY A 19 15.09 15.48 0.98
C GLY A 19 15.98 14.78 2.02
N ARG A 20 15.40 14.04 2.98
CA ARG A 20 16.16 13.25 3.93
C ARG A 20 15.79 11.78 3.83
N PHE A 21 16.75 10.93 3.49
CA PHE A 21 16.61 9.50 3.47
C PHE A 21 16.84 8.93 4.88
N ASP A 22 15.88 8.16 5.37
CA ASP A 22 15.95 7.44 6.63
C ASP A 22 16.14 5.95 6.36
N VAL A 23 17.07 5.30 7.07
CA VAL A 23 17.26 3.84 7.03
C VAL A 23 16.57 3.25 8.25
N LEU A 24 15.70 2.26 8.04
CA LEU A 24 14.92 1.65 9.10
C LEU A 24 14.68 0.16 8.82
N ASP A 25 14.40 -0.58 9.87
CA ASP A 25 13.98 -1.97 9.78
C ASP A 25 12.45 -2.04 9.85
N VAL A 26 11.82 -2.61 8.81
CA VAL A 26 10.37 -2.72 8.69
C VAL A 26 9.97 -4.14 9.06
N PRO A 27 9.27 -4.34 10.19
CA PRO A 27 8.89 -5.68 10.63
C PRO A 27 7.84 -6.31 9.72
N ALA A 28 7.73 -7.62 9.77
CA ALA A 28 6.63 -8.33 9.14
C ALA A 28 5.28 -7.84 9.68
N MET A 29 4.38 -7.45 8.78
CA MET A 29 3.04 -6.93 9.14
C MET A 29 1.97 -7.62 8.30
N PRO A 30 0.74 -7.82 8.85
CA PRO A 30 -0.35 -8.42 8.09
C PRO A 30 -0.99 -7.41 7.15
N PHE A 31 -1.21 -7.84 5.92
CA PHE A 31 -1.86 -7.05 4.86
C PHE A 31 -2.99 -7.82 4.19
N LEU A 32 -4.04 -7.09 3.85
CA LEU A 32 -4.96 -7.48 2.80
C LEU A 32 -4.39 -6.93 1.49
N SER A 33 -4.23 -7.78 0.47
CA SER A 33 -3.54 -7.41 -0.78
C SER A 33 -4.23 -7.97 -2.01
N ILE A 34 -3.96 -7.34 -3.16
CA ILE A 34 -4.38 -7.79 -4.49
C ILE A 34 -3.32 -7.39 -5.51
N GLU A 35 -3.00 -8.31 -6.42
CA GLU A 35 -2.07 -8.05 -7.53
C GLU A 35 -2.82 -7.75 -8.82
N GLY A 36 -2.18 -6.98 -9.66
CA GLY A 36 -2.66 -6.68 -11.00
C GLY A 36 -1.58 -6.08 -11.88
N GLN A 37 -2.00 -5.74 -13.09
CA GLN A 37 -1.15 -5.12 -14.10
C GLN A 37 -1.92 -4.00 -14.80
N GLY A 38 -1.18 -3.02 -15.30
CA GLY A 38 -1.71 -1.89 -16.05
C GLY A 38 -1.63 -0.58 -15.29
N GLU A 39 -2.11 0.48 -15.93
CA GLU A 39 -2.01 1.83 -15.42
C GLU A 39 -2.87 2.08 -14.17
N PRO A 40 -2.39 2.92 -13.21
CA PRO A 40 -3.11 3.25 -11.98
C PRO A 40 -4.43 4.01 -12.19
N SER A 41 -4.66 4.58 -13.37
CA SER A 41 -5.92 5.23 -13.76
C SER A 41 -6.92 4.26 -14.39
N GLY A 42 -6.52 3.01 -14.64
CA GLY A 42 -7.33 2.00 -15.32
C GLY A 42 -8.41 1.36 -14.43
N ALA A 43 -9.40 0.75 -15.08
CA ALA A 43 -10.52 0.11 -14.39
C ALA A 43 -10.06 -1.05 -13.48
N VAL A 44 -9.08 -1.85 -13.92
CA VAL A 44 -8.53 -2.98 -13.12
C VAL A 44 -7.97 -2.49 -11.80
N TYR A 45 -7.18 -1.42 -11.82
CA TYR A 45 -6.63 -0.80 -10.61
C TYR A 45 -7.74 -0.23 -9.70
N ALA A 46 -8.69 0.49 -10.29
CA ALA A 46 -9.81 1.06 -9.55
C ALA A 46 -10.64 -0.03 -8.83
N GLN A 47 -10.91 -1.16 -9.50
CA GLN A 47 -11.63 -2.30 -8.94
C GLN A 47 -10.82 -2.98 -7.82
N ALA A 48 -9.51 -3.11 -7.98
CA ALA A 48 -8.63 -3.65 -6.93
C ALA A 48 -8.66 -2.79 -5.66
N VAL A 49 -8.54 -1.47 -5.80
CA VAL A 49 -8.61 -0.53 -4.68
C VAL A 49 -10.00 -0.55 -4.02
N ALA A 50 -11.07 -0.60 -4.81
CA ALA A 50 -12.44 -0.69 -4.30
C ALA A 50 -12.67 -2.00 -3.51
N ALA A 51 -12.13 -3.13 -3.98
CA ALA A 51 -12.20 -4.41 -3.29
C ALA A 51 -11.46 -4.36 -1.94
N LEU A 52 -10.23 -3.84 -1.92
CA LEU A 52 -9.43 -3.67 -0.70
C LEU A 52 -10.17 -2.85 0.36
N TYR A 53 -10.68 -1.68 0.00
CA TYR A 53 -11.41 -0.84 0.96
C TYR A 53 -12.73 -1.47 1.40
N SER A 54 -13.46 -2.15 0.50
CA SER A 54 -14.73 -2.79 0.85
C SER A 54 -14.55 -3.84 1.95
N VAL A 55 -13.54 -4.68 1.85
CA VAL A 55 -13.25 -5.72 2.86
C VAL A 55 -12.60 -5.10 4.10
N SER A 56 -11.66 -4.15 3.97
CA SER A 56 -11.02 -3.49 5.12
C SER A 56 -12.03 -2.74 5.99
N TYR A 57 -13.02 -2.06 5.41
CA TYR A 57 -14.07 -1.43 6.20
C TYR A 57 -15.04 -2.44 6.82
N ASN A 58 -15.33 -3.57 6.15
CA ASN A 58 -16.11 -4.65 6.76
C ASN A 58 -15.41 -5.20 8.00
N LEU A 59 -14.11 -5.51 7.89
CA LEU A 59 -13.27 -5.94 9.01
C LEU A 59 -13.22 -4.91 10.14
N LYS A 60 -13.10 -3.62 9.81
CA LYS A 60 -13.13 -2.55 10.81
C LYS A 60 -14.42 -2.57 11.63
N PHE A 61 -15.57 -2.65 10.97
CA PHE A 61 -16.86 -2.66 11.67
C PHE A 61 -17.07 -3.95 12.46
N PHE A 62 -16.68 -5.10 11.91
CA PHE A 62 -16.65 -6.38 12.62
C PHE A 62 -15.79 -6.28 13.89
N SER A 63 -14.57 -5.78 13.78
CA SER A 63 -13.67 -5.61 14.92
C SER A 63 -14.29 -4.73 16.02
N LYS A 64 -14.87 -3.60 15.64
CA LYS A 64 -15.52 -2.70 16.59
C LYS A 64 -16.73 -3.32 17.27
N GLN A 65 -17.59 -4.01 16.52
CA GLN A 65 -18.88 -4.50 17.01
C GLN A 65 -18.78 -5.85 17.70
N GLN A 66 -17.94 -6.76 17.19
CA GLN A 66 -17.86 -8.15 17.68
C GLN A 66 -16.65 -8.39 18.59
N LEU A 67 -15.51 -7.72 18.32
CA LEU A 67 -14.30 -7.90 19.11
C LEU A 67 -14.10 -6.79 20.16
N GLY A 68 -14.91 -5.75 20.13
CA GLY A 68 -14.73 -4.59 20.99
C GLY A 68 -13.43 -3.81 20.75
N ARG A 69 -12.79 -3.95 19.60
CA ARG A 69 -11.53 -3.28 19.24
C ARG A 69 -11.75 -2.35 18.05
N ASP A 70 -11.53 -1.04 18.23
CA ASP A 70 -11.64 -0.07 17.14
C ASP A 70 -10.26 0.29 16.59
N TYR A 71 -10.17 0.48 15.26
CA TYR A 71 -8.96 0.96 14.59
C TYR A 71 -9.28 1.86 13.40
N GLY A 72 -8.31 2.68 12.96
CA GLY A 72 -8.37 3.39 11.69
C GLY A 72 -7.90 2.47 10.55
N VAL A 73 -8.66 2.40 9.45
CA VAL A 73 -8.17 1.72 8.24
C VAL A 73 -6.87 2.40 7.83
N ALA A 74 -5.83 1.60 7.62
CA ALA A 74 -4.50 2.08 7.24
C ALA A 74 -4.52 2.79 5.89
N PRO A 75 -3.50 3.59 5.54
CA PRO A 75 -3.30 4.08 4.20
C PRO A 75 -3.30 2.95 3.16
N LEU A 76 -3.63 3.29 1.93
CA LEU A 76 -3.35 2.41 0.80
C LEU A 76 -1.83 2.39 0.58
N GLU A 77 -1.30 1.22 0.29
CA GLU A 77 0.12 1.01 0.00
C GLU A 77 0.23 0.23 -1.32
N GLY A 78 1.31 0.42 -2.05
CA GLY A 78 1.52 -0.25 -3.33
C GLY A 78 2.97 -0.69 -3.52
N LEU A 79 3.16 -1.96 -3.88
CA LEU A 79 4.44 -2.46 -4.39
C LEU A 79 4.39 -2.39 -5.91
N TRP A 80 5.48 -1.90 -6.52
CA TRP A 80 5.55 -1.63 -7.94
C TRP A 80 6.73 -2.34 -8.59
N TRP A 81 6.50 -2.97 -9.73
CA TRP A 81 7.56 -3.59 -10.56
C TRP A 81 7.14 -3.73 -12.01
N ALA A 82 8.07 -4.10 -12.86
CA ALA A 82 7.83 -4.48 -14.24
C ALA A 82 8.86 -5.56 -14.64
N ASP A 83 8.59 -6.30 -15.70
CA ASP A 83 9.56 -7.26 -16.26
C ASP A 83 10.77 -6.51 -16.86
N ASP A 84 10.52 -5.36 -17.48
CA ASP A 84 11.53 -4.39 -17.88
C ASP A 84 11.34 -3.09 -17.07
N MET A 85 12.27 -2.81 -16.16
CA MET A 85 12.22 -1.61 -15.31
C MET A 85 12.34 -0.30 -16.11
N ASN A 86 12.83 -0.33 -17.36
CA ASN A 86 12.85 0.85 -18.22
C ASN A 86 11.43 1.39 -18.50
N THR A 87 10.39 0.56 -18.38
CA THR A 87 8.99 1.01 -18.57
C THR A 87 8.57 2.09 -17.58
N PHE A 88 9.23 2.19 -16.42
CA PHE A 88 9.01 3.30 -15.48
C PHE A 88 9.61 4.61 -16.00
N ILE A 89 10.75 4.54 -16.69
CA ILE A 89 11.41 5.71 -17.32
C ILE A 89 10.63 6.15 -18.56
N THR A 90 10.26 5.21 -19.42
CA THR A 90 9.49 5.48 -20.65
C THR A 90 8.00 5.74 -20.39
N ARG A 91 7.56 5.54 -19.15
CA ARG A 91 6.16 5.68 -18.68
C ARG A 91 5.17 4.79 -19.45
N GLU A 92 5.60 3.60 -19.82
CA GLU A 92 4.75 2.57 -20.40
C GLU A 92 3.92 1.88 -19.32
N LYS A 93 2.94 2.61 -18.78
CA LYS A 93 2.14 2.22 -17.61
C LYS A 93 1.34 0.92 -17.81
N SER A 94 1.06 0.52 -19.04
CA SER A 94 0.40 -0.75 -19.37
C SER A 94 1.21 -1.98 -18.97
N ALA A 95 2.54 -1.85 -18.94
CA ALA A 95 3.46 -2.93 -18.54
C ALA A 95 3.71 -2.98 -17.03
N TRP A 96 3.27 -1.98 -16.27
CA TRP A 96 3.50 -1.92 -14.82
C TRP A 96 2.69 -2.99 -14.11
N LYS A 97 3.35 -3.70 -13.22
CA LYS A 97 2.76 -4.65 -12.29
C LYS A 97 2.72 -4.03 -10.90
N TRP A 98 1.69 -4.35 -10.16
CA TRP A 98 1.51 -3.82 -8.82
C TRP A 98 0.85 -4.82 -7.89
N ARG A 99 1.17 -4.69 -6.60
CA ARG A 99 0.43 -5.28 -5.49
C ARG A 99 -0.07 -4.15 -4.61
N MET A 100 -1.36 -3.87 -4.70
CA MET A 100 -2.00 -2.92 -3.80
C MET A 100 -2.36 -3.61 -2.50
N MET A 101 -2.18 -2.90 -1.37
CA MET A 101 -2.38 -3.50 -0.06
C MET A 101 -2.82 -2.49 0.98
N ILE A 102 -3.51 -2.98 2.01
CA ILE A 102 -3.92 -2.21 3.19
C ILE A 102 -3.55 -3.04 4.43
N ARG A 103 -2.73 -2.46 5.31
CA ARG A 103 -2.35 -3.08 6.57
C ARG A 103 -3.58 -3.37 7.43
N GLN A 104 -3.59 -4.54 8.02
CA GLN A 104 -4.61 -4.97 8.97
C GLN A 104 -4.01 -5.11 10.37
N PRO A 105 -4.84 -5.01 11.43
CA PRO A 105 -4.38 -5.33 12.79
C PRO A 105 -4.00 -6.81 12.96
N ASP A 106 -3.04 -7.05 13.84
CA ASP A 106 -2.47 -8.39 14.12
C ASP A 106 -3.46 -9.38 14.76
N TRP A 107 -4.57 -8.88 15.26
CA TRP A 107 -5.59 -9.74 15.89
C TRP A 107 -6.55 -10.42 14.91
N PHE A 108 -6.46 -10.15 13.61
CA PHE A 108 -7.27 -10.85 12.64
C PHE A 108 -6.67 -12.19 12.24
N THR A 109 -7.53 -13.20 12.17
CA THR A 109 -7.22 -14.51 11.62
C THR A 109 -7.59 -14.59 10.14
N GLY A 110 -6.96 -15.52 9.40
CA GLY A 110 -7.32 -15.77 8.00
C GLY A 110 -8.80 -16.15 7.83
N LEU A 111 -9.39 -16.85 8.78
CA LEU A 111 -10.81 -17.22 8.75
C LEU A 111 -11.70 -15.97 8.83
N GLN A 112 -11.45 -15.07 9.79
CA GLN A 112 -12.21 -13.82 9.91
C GLN A 112 -12.13 -12.94 8.65
N VAL A 113 -10.96 -12.90 8.00
CA VAL A 113 -10.79 -12.17 6.74
C VAL A 113 -11.55 -12.86 5.60
N SER A 114 -11.56 -14.19 5.55
CA SER A 114 -12.32 -14.97 4.57
C SER A 114 -13.83 -14.74 4.73
N ASP A 115 -14.32 -14.77 5.98
CA ASP A 115 -15.73 -14.52 6.30
C ASP A 115 -16.16 -13.09 5.93
N ALA A 116 -15.30 -12.10 6.26
CA ALA A 116 -15.54 -10.70 5.88
C ALA A 116 -15.61 -10.51 4.36
N ARG A 117 -14.72 -11.17 3.62
CA ARG A 117 -14.74 -11.18 2.14
C ARG A 117 -16.03 -11.79 1.60
N ALA A 118 -16.42 -12.96 2.10
CA ALA A 118 -17.66 -13.63 1.70
C ALA A 118 -18.90 -12.76 1.96
N ALA A 119 -18.97 -12.13 3.13
CA ALA A 119 -20.05 -11.20 3.48
C ALA A 119 -20.11 -9.98 2.54
N VAL A 120 -18.94 -9.44 2.14
CA VAL A 120 -18.88 -8.33 1.18
C VAL A 120 -19.35 -8.78 -0.20
N ILE A 121 -18.93 -9.95 -0.68
CA ILE A 121 -19.38 -10.53 -1.97
C ILE A 121 -20.91 -10.68 -1.98
N GLU A 122 -21.47 -11.28 -0.94
CA GLU A 122 -22.92 -11.47 -0.81
C GLU A 122 -23.67 -10.12 -0.83
N LYS A 123 -23.19 -9.16 0.00
CA LYS A 123 -23.82 -7.84 0.11
C LYS A 123 -23.77 -7.09 -1.23
N GLN A 124 -22.64 -7.07 -1.90
CA GLN A 124 -22.47 -6.35 -3.16
C GLN A 124 -23.20 -7.02 -4.31
N GLY A 125 -23.32 -8.36 -4.31
CA GLY A 125 -24.12 -9.10 -5.28
C GLY A 125 -25.62 -8.75 -5.25
N LYS A 126 -26.12 -8.18 -4.17
CA LYS A 126 -27.51 -7.70 -4.03
C LYS A 126 -27.67 -6.21 -4.42
N MET A 127 -26.58 -5.50 -4.71
CA MET A 127 -26.61 -4.08 -5.08
C MET A 127 -26.79 -3.93 -6.60
N LYS A 128 -27.57 -2.92 -7.00
CA LYS A 128 -27.72 -2.57 -8.43
C LYS A 128 -26.39 -2.09 -9.02
N GLU A 129 -25.61 -1.36 -8.22
CA GLU A 129 -24.30 -0.83 -8.59
C GLU A 129 -23.29 -1.22 -7.49
N PRO A 130 -22.61 -2.36 -7.62
CA PRO A 130 -21.60 -2.80 -6.68
C PRO A 130 -20.38 -1.88 -6.73
N LYS A 131 -19.77 -1.62 -5.57
CA LYS A 131 -18.56 -0.78 -5.48
C LYS A 131 -17.31 -1.50 -6.00
N ALA A 132 -17.27 -2.82 -5.83
CA ALA A 132 -16.20 -3.68 -6.31
C ALA A 132 -16.79 -4.91 -7.01
N GLU A 133 -16.19 -5.30 -8.11
CA GLU A 133 -16.57 -6.50 -8.84
C GLU A 133 -16.24 -7.76 -8.03
N ARG A 134 -17.06 -8.79 -8.20
CA ARG A 134 -16.88 -10.08 -7.53
C ARG A 134 -15.49 -10.67 -7.81
N GLU A 135 -15.04 -10.63 -9.05
CA GLU A 135 -13.73 -11.13 -9.46
C GLU A 135 -12.58 -10.49 -8.68
N SER A 136 -12.62 -9.16 -8.49
CA SER A 136 -11.62 -8.44 -7.70
C SER A 136 -11.66 -8.81 -6.21
N LEU A 137 -12.85 -9.02 -5.65
CA LEU A 137 -13.00 -9.49 -4.26
C LEU A 137 -12.44 -10.92 -4.08
N GLU A 138 -12.62 -11.81 -5.03
CA GLU A 138 -12.11 -13.19 -4.99
C GLU A 138 -10.58 -13.27 -5.12
N LYS A 139 -9.95 -12.29 -5.77
CA LYS A 139 -8.49 -12.17 -5.90
C LYS A 139 -7.79 -11.69 -4.63
N LEU A 140 -8.51 -11.13 -3.66
CA LEU A 140 -7.90 -10.65 -2.41
C LEU A 140 -7.19 -11.77 -1.65
N ARG A 141 -6.02 -11.45 -1.10
CA ARG A 141 -5.20 -12.31 -0.26
C ARG A 141 -4.95 -11.64 1.08
N PHE A 142 -4.79 -12.45 2.11
CA PHE A 142 -4.39 -11.98 3.44
C PHE A 142 -3.15 -12.73 3.88
N GLY A 143 -2.13 -12.01 4.32
CA GLY A 143 -0.87 -12.60 4.76
C GLY A 143 0.09 -11.56 5.29
N ALA A 144 1.17 -12.03 5.90
CA ALA A 144 2.25 -11.17 6.34
C ALA A 144 3.14 -10.78 5.14
N TYR A 145 3.58 -9.53 5.14
CA TYR A 145 4.65 -9.03 4.29
C TYR A 145 5.80 -8.57 5.17
N ASP A 146 6.96 -9.16 4.95
CA ASP A 146 8.23 -8.86 5.62
C ASP A 146 9.10 -8.07 4.66
N GLU A 147 9.26 -6.78 4.93
CA GLU A 147 10.02 -5.87 4.06
C GLU A 147 11.47 -5.75 4.50
N GLY A 148 11.75 -5.82 5.81
CA GLY A 148 13.08 -5.78 6.39
C GLY A 148 13.77 -4.43 6.27
N LEU A 149 15.11 -4.45 6.20
CA LEU A 149 15.91 -3.22 6.12
C LEU A 149 15.57 -2.43 4.85
N SER A 150 15.21 -1.18 5.02
CA SER A 150 14.69 -0.33 3.95
C SER A 150 15.20 1.10 4.06
N VAL A 151 15.31 1.78 2.93
CA VAL A 151 15.53 3.24 2.84
C VAL A 151 14.20 3.88 2.50
N GLN A 152 13.83 4.96 3.19
CA GLN A 152 12.63 5.71 2.87
C GLN A 152 12.83 7.22 2.89
N VAL A 153 11.94 7.91 2.16
CA VAL A 153 11.88 9.37 2.10
C VAL A 153 10.43 9.83 1.96
N LEU A 154 10.11 11.02 2.47
CA LEU A 154 8.83 11.66 2.20
C LEU A 154 8.93 12.46 0.88
N HIS A 155 8.06 12.12 -0.08
CA HIS A 155 7.75 12.94 -1.23
C HIS A 155 6.52 13.81 -0.95
N VAL A 156 6.56 15.07 -1.38
CA VAL A 156 5.41 15.99 -1.39
C VAL A 156 5.29 16.56 -2.79
N GLY A 157 4.20 16.23 -3.46
CA GLY A 157 3.95 16.55 -4.87
C GLY A 157 3.11 15.49 -5.55
N SER A 158 2.93 15.65 -6.85
CA SER A 158 2.25 14.64 -7.67
C SER A 158 3.11 13.38 -7.82
N TYR A 159 2.48 12.23 -8.11
CA TYR A 159 3.19 10.97 -8.39
C TYR A 159 4.10 11.07 -9.62
N ASP A 160 3.78 11.96 -10.55
CA ASP A 160 4.61 12.20 -11.74
C ASP A 160 5.92 12.93 -11.44
N GLU A 161 6.03 13.56 -10.26
CA GLU A 161 7.22 14.30 -9.79
C GLU A 161 8.13 13.49 -8.86
N GLU A 162 7.87 12.20 -8.66
CA GLU A 162 8.67 11.31 -7.79
C GLU A 162 10.03 10.93 -8.41
N GLY A 163 10.14 10.99 -9.74
CA GLY A 163 11.32 10.56 -10.48
C GLY A 163 12.66 11.08 -9.93
N PRO A 164 12.86 12.40 -9.74
CA PRO A 164 14.12 12.94 -9.22
C PRO A 164 14.49 12.43 -7.82
N VAL A 165 13.51 12.20 -6.95
CA VAL A 165 13.73 11.69 -5.58
C VAL A 165 14.11 10.21 -5.63
N LEU A 166 13.47 9.43 -6.51
CA LEU A 166 13.80 8.02 -6.73
C LEU A 166 15.19 7.87 -7.34
N GLU A 167 15.55 8.70 -8.31
CA GLU A 167 16.90 8.74 -8.89
C GLU A 167 17.96 8.96 -7.81
N GLN A 168 17.76 9.97 -6.96
CA GLN A 168 18.67 10.26 -5.85
C GLN A 168 18.75 9.11 -4.84
N MET A 169 17.62 8.48 -4.52
CA MET A 169 17.56 7.35 -3.58
C MET A 169 18.32 6.14 -4.14
N HIS A 170 18.02 5.75 -5.38
CA HIS A 170 18.50 4.50 -5.98
C HIS A 170 19.95 4.59 -6.44
N HIS A 171 20.34 5.71 -7.07
CA HIS A 171 21.63 5.83 -7.75
C HIS A 171 22.68 6.64 -6.98
N SER A 172 22.28 7.33 -5.91
CA SER A 172 23.22 8.06 -5.04
C SER A 172 23.19 7.52 -3.62
N PHE A 173 22.10 7.75 -2.86
CA PHE A 173 22.07 7.47 -1.43
C PHE A 173 22.32 5.98 -1.11
N ILE A 174 21.64 5.06 -1.77
CA ILE A 174 21.73 3.62 -1.47
C ILE A 174 23.19 3.12 -1.69
N PRO A 175 23.82 3.29 -2.87
CA PRO A 175 25.20 2.80 -3.09
C PRO A 175 26.26 3.54 -2.28
N GLU A 176 26.15 4.86 -2.10
CA GLU A 176 27.11 5.67 -1.34
C GLU A 176 27.13 5.29 0.16
N ASN A 177 26.04 4.73 0.69
CA ASN A 177 25.97 4.27 2.08
C ASN A 177 26.22 2.76 2.24
N GLY A 178 26.76 2.07 1.22
CA GLY A 178 27.13 0.66 1.28
C GLY A 178 25.93 -0.29 1.26
N TYR A 179 24.85 0.11 0.60
CA TYR A 179 23.66 -0.73 0.41
C TYR A 179 23.49 -1.09 -1.07
N LYS A 180 22.76 -2.17 -1.31
CA LYS A 180 22.19 -2.55 -2.61
C LYS A 180 20.68 -2.73 -2.47
N MET A 181 19.94 -2.38 -3.51
CA MET A 181 18.49 -2.59 -3.56
C MET A 181 18.14 -4.07 -3.51
N THR A 182 17.07 -4.37 -2.82
CA THR A 182 16.41 -5.69 -2.77
C THR A 182 14.89 -5.49 -2.82
N GLY A 183 14.14 -6.57 -3.05
CA GLY A 183 12.67 -6.47 -3.05
C GLY A 183 12.09 -5.51 -4.09
N LEU A 184 10.87 -5.07 -3.85
CA LEU A 184 10.09 -4.22 -4.75
C LEU A 184 10.04 -2.78 -4.23
N HIS A 185 9.92 -1.82 -5.15
CA HIS A 185 9.65 -0.44 -4.79
C HIS A 185 8.27 -0.33 -4.10
N HIS A 186 8.21 0.40 -2.98
CA HIS A 186 7.04 0.50 -2.12
C HIS A 186 6.63 1.96 -1.94
N GLU A 187 5.37 2.25 -2.23
CA GLU A 187 4.74 3.56 -2.05
C GLU A 187 3.65 3.48 -0.97
N ILE A 188 3.69 4.36 0.01
CA ILE A 188 2.66 4.48 1.06
C ILE A 188 1.95 5.82 0.88
N TYR A 189 0.67 5.79 0.51
CA TYR A 189 -0.13 6.96 0.15
C TYR A 189 -0.75 7.61 1.38
N ILE A 190 -0.05 8.58 1.97
CA ILE A 190 -0.49 9.29 3.19
C ILE A 190 -1.64 10.25 2.90
N GLY A 191 -1.67 10.84 1.72
CA GLY A 191 -2.73 11.73 1.24
C GLY A 191 -3.73 11.00 0.32
N ASP A 192 -5.02 11.31 0.46
CA ASP A 192 -6.04 10.82 -0.48
C ASP A 192 -6.12 11.76 -1.70
N PRO A 193 -5.75 11.29 -2.93
CA PRO A 193 -5.72 12.14 -4.13
C PRO A 193 -7.09 12.67 -4.54
N ARG A 194 -8.18 12.13 -3.98
CA ARG A 194 -9.54 12.64 -4.21
C ARG A 194 -9.87 13.86 -3.33
N ARG A 195 -9.04 14.15 -2.32
CA ARG A 195 -9.27 15.20 -1.31
C ARG A 195 -8.16 16.21 -1.20
N VAL A 196 -6.98 15.86 -1.69
CA VAL A 196 -5.76 16.66 -1.57
C VAL A 196 -5.31 17.05 -2.96
N ALA A 197 -5.00 18.32 -3.17
CA ALA A 197 -4.48 18.81 -4.45
C ALA A 197 -3.12 18.16 -4.75
N PRO A 198 -2.80 17.87 -6.03
CA PRO A 198 -1.60 17.11 -6.40
C PRO A 198 -0.31 17.60 -5.76
N GLU A 199 -0.08 18.92 -5.72
CA GLU A 199 1.11 19.56 -5.16
C GLU A 199 1.24 19.43 -3.63
N LYS A 200 0.20 18.93 -2.95
CA LYS A 200 0.15 18.70 -1.50
C LYS A 200 0.05 17.23 -1.13
N LEU A 201 0.01 16.35 -2.11
CA LEU A 201 0.02 14.91 -1.87
C LEU A 201 1.29 14.53 -1.12
N LYS A 202 1.17 13.51 -0.27
CA LYS A 202 2.27 12.98 0.53
C LYS A 202 2.35 11.49 0.30
N THR A 203 3.51 11.05 -0.18
CA THR A 203 3.85 9.64 -0.39
C THR A 203 5.13 9.33 0.36
N ILE A 204 5.15 8.23 1.11
CA ILE A 204 6.42 7.65 1.55
C ILE A 204 6.91 6.75 0.43
N LEU A 205 8.06 7.08 -0.13
CA LEU A 205 8.78 6.25 -1.09
C LEU A 205 9.76 5.39 -0.30
N ARG A 206 9.68 4.06 -0.46
CA ARG A 206 10.49 3.12 0.28
C ARG A 206 11.10 2.08 -0.65
N GLN A 207 12.35 1.72 -0.40
CA GLN A 207 13.09 0.71 -1.13
C GLN A 207 13.77 -0.24 -0.15
N PRO A 208 13.42 -1.53 -0.15
CA PRO A 208 14.17 -2.54 0.60
C PRO A 208 15.62 -2.61 0.14
N VAL A 209 16.52 -2.82 1.09
CA VAL A 209 17.97 -2.85 0.84
C VAL A 209 18.66 -3.93 1.64
N ALA A 210 19.87 -4.31 1.21
CA ALA A 210 20.79 -5.12 1.99
C ALA A 210 22.16 -4.44 2.00
N LYS A 211 22.96 -4.69 3.05
CA LYS A 211 24.37 -4.27 3.06
C LYS A 211 25.14 -5.00 1.96
N VAL A 212 26.08 -4.29 1.33
CA VAL A 212 27.03 -4.85 0.36
C VAL A 212 28.13 -5.56 1.12
#